data_b3c07f94174c34fcdc70477ef0ff6fff
#
_entry.id   b3c07f94174c34fcdc70477ef0ff6fff
#
_cell.length_a   1.000
_cell.length_b   1.000
_cell.length_c   1.000
_cell.angle_alpha   90.00
_cell.angle_beta   90.00
_cell.angle_gamma   90.00
#
_symmetry.space_group_name_H-M   'P 1'
#
loop_
_entity.id
_entity.type
_entity.pdbx_description
1 polymer ?
#
loop_
_entity_poly.entity_id
_entity_poly.type
_entity_poly.pdbx_seq_one_letter_code
_entity_poly.pdbx_strand_id
1 'polypeptide(L)'
;MAFDQQLEEAQRLFLYLPLEHSEEMADQDRSVELIGQLTSQPMWLDYAEKHRAVIARFGRFPHRNAPLGRTSTPEEQAFLQDGIGW
;
A
#
# COMPACT_ATOMS: atom_id res chain seq x y z
N MET A 1 16.42 9.98 21.57
CA MET A 1 17.56 9.91 20.64
C MET A 1 17.05 9.50 19.27
N ALA A 2 17.73 9.94 18.19
CA ALA A 2 17.28 9.66 16.82
C ALA A 2 17.11 8.16 16.53
N PHE A 3 17.99 7.32 17.07
CA PHE A 3 17.92 5.88 16.92
C PHE A 3 16.64 5.30 17.51
N ASP A 4 16.27 5.72 18.70
CA ASP A 4 15.05 5.25 19.35
C ASP A 4 13.81 5.72 18.61
N GLN A 5 13.85 6.92 18.08
CA GLN A 5 12.76 7.48 17.28
C GLN A 5 12.55 6.68 16.00
N GLN A 6 13.64 6.26 15.33
CA GLN A 6 13.54 5.45 14.13
C GLN A 6 12.94 4.08 14.41
N LEU A 7 13.30 3.45 15.53
CA LEU A 7 12.71 2.18 15.94
C LEU A 7 11.22 2.35 16.22
N GLU A 8 10.85 3.43 16.90
CA GLU A 8 9.45 3.73 17.19
C GLU A 8 8.64 3.92 15.92
N GLU A 9 9.17 4.66 14.94
CA GLU A 9 8.51 4.86 13.66
C GLU A 9 8.37 3.55 12.88
N ALA A 10 9.39 2.69 12.90
CA ALA A 10 9.31 1.38 12.25
C ALA A 10 8.23 0.51 12.88
N GLN A 11 8.09 0.56 14.21
CA GLN A 11 7.02 -0.17 14.90
C GLN A 11 5.64 0.38 14.52
N ARG A 12 5.50 1.70 14.41
CA ARG A 12 4.25 2.32 13.97
C ARG A 12 3.92 1.90 12.55
N LEU A 13 4.91 1.94 11.64
CA LEU A 13 4.71 1.49 10.26
C LEU A 13 4.14 0.08 10.23
N PHE A 14 4.73 -0.82 11.02
CA PHE A 14 4.26 -2.21 11.11
C PHE A 14 2.79 -2.30 11.49
N LEU A 15 2.34 -1.45 12.42
CA LEU A 15 0.93 -1.39 12.83
C LEU A 15 0.02 -0.85 11.73
N TYR A 16 0.54 -0.03 10.81
CA TYR A 16 -0.23 0.58 9.73
C TYR A 16 -0.29 -0.28 8.46
N LEU A 17 0.58 -1.29 8.33
CA LEU A 17 0.62 -2.14 7.14
C LEU A 17 -0.72 -2.81 6.80
N PRO A 18 -1.52 -3.29 7.78
CA PRO A 18 -2.83 -3.83 7.44
C PRO A 18 -3.74 -2.84 6.71
N LEU A 19 -3.64 -1.54 7.01
CA LEU A 19 -4.39 -0.50 6.31
C LEU A 19 -3.90 -0.36 4.87
N GLU A 20 -2.57 -0.34 4.68
CA GLU A 20 -1.94 -0.23 3.37
C GLU A 20 -2.30 -1.42 2.47
N HIS A 21 -2.47 -2.60 3.05
CA HIS A 21 -2.80 -3.81 2.31
C HIS A 21 -4.30 -4.08 2.19
N SER A 22 -5.14 -3.18 2.71
CA SER A 22 -6.59 -3.27 2.60
C SER A 22 -7.06 -2.85 1.21
N GLU A 23 -8.11 -3.50 0.70
CA GLU A 23 -8.74 -3.10 -0.56
C GLU A 23 -9.84 -2.05 -0.37
N GLU A 24 -10.06 -1.60 0.87
CA GLU A 24 -11.00 -0.52 1.18
C GLU A 24 -10.35 0.84 1.00
N MET A 25 -10.98 1.73 0.22
CA MET A 25 -10.41 3.06 -0.04
C MET A 25 -10.22 3.89 1.22
N ALA A 26 -11.16 3.81 2.17
CA ALA A 26 -11.05 4.51 3.45
C ALA A 26 -9.80 4.09 4.22
N ASP A 27 -9.46 2.80 4.20
CA ASP A 27 -8.25 2.29 4.84
C ASP A 27 -7.00 2.79 4.12
N GLN A 28 -7.04 2.88 2.79
CA GLN A 28 -5.93 3.41 2.00
C GLN A 28 -5.68 4.89 2.33
N ASP A 29 -6.74 5.70 2.40
CA ASP A 29 -6.63 7.09 2.80
C ASP A 29 -6.01 7.22 4.19
N ARG A 30 -6.45 6.40 5.13
CA ARG A 30 -5.93 6.40 6.48
C ARG A 30 -4.45 5.98 6.52
N SER A 31 -4.09 4.97 5.73
CA SER A 31 -2.70 4.51 5.60
C SER A 31 -1.78 5.65 5.15
N VAL A 32 -2.14 6.34 4.09
CA VAL A 32 -1.34 7.47 3.57
C VAL A 32 -1.21 8.56 4.64
N GLU A 33 -2.29 8.90 5.32
CA GLU A 33 -2.28 9.91 6.38
C GLU A 33 -1.31 9.53 7.51
N LEU A 34 -1.43 8.31 8.02
CA LEU A 34 -0.63 7.85 9.16
C LEU A 34 0.83 7.64 8.79
N ILE A 35 1.10 7.01 7.65
CA ILE A 35 2.47 6.76 7.18
C ILE A 35 3.15 8.06 6.79
N GLY A 36 2.39 9.02 6.26
CA GLY A 36 2.92 10.35 5.93
C GLY A 36 3.43 11.13 7.12
N GLN A 37 3.04 10.75 8.34
CA GLN A 37 3.54 11.36 9.57
C GLN A 37 4.88 10.79 10.00
N LEU A 38 5.31 9.67 9.41
CA LEU A 38 6.60 9.04 9.71
C LEU A 38 7.69 9.70 8.85
N THR A 39 8.79 10.07 9.46
CA THR A 39 9.82 10.89 8.80
C THR A 39 11.12 10.15 8.51
N SER A 40 11.34 8.98 9.10
CA SER A 40 12.60 8.24 8.96
C SER A 40 12.87 7.77 7.54
N GLN A 41 11.84 7.35 6.80
CA GLN A 41 11.98 6.74 5.48
C GLN A 41 10.91 7.27 4.53
N PRO A 42 11.26 8.25 3.67
CA PRO A 42 10.29 8.81 2.71
C PRO A 42 9.70 7.76 1.77
N MET A 43 10.43 6.66 1.49
CA MET A 43 9.93 5.60 0.62
C MET A 43 8.69 4.90 1.19
N TRP A 44 8.49 4.93 2.50
CA TRP A 44 7.30 4.34 3.12
C TRP A 44 6.03 5.04 2.64
N LEU A 45 6.05 6.37 2.56
CA LEU A 45 4.93 7.13 2.04
C LEU A 45 4.74 6.88 0.54
N ASP A 46 5.83 6.80 -0.21
CA ASP A 46 5.76 6.49 -1.64
C ASP A 46 5.06 5.15 -1.89
N TYR A 47 5.40 4.11 -1.13
CA TYR A 47 4.73 2.82 -1.22
C TYR A 47 3.25 2.91 -0.86
N ALA A 48 2.92 3.64 0.23
CA ALA A 48 1.54 3.81 0.64
C ALA A 48 0.72 4.53 -0.44
N GLU A 49 1.27 5.56 -1.05
CA GLU A 49 0.61 6.29 -2.13
C GLU A 49 0.41 5.42 -3.38
N LYS A 50 1.38 4.56 -3.70
CA LYS A 50 1.25 3.61 -4.82
C LYS A 50 0.14 2.60 -4.58
N HIS A 51 0.04 2.06 -3.36
CA HIS A 51 -1.05 1.14 -3.00
C HIS A 51 -2.40 1.85 -3.11
N ARG A 52 -2.50 3.06 -2.58
CA ARG A 52 -3.72 3.86 -2.65
C ARG A 52 -4.13 4.10 -4.10
N ALA A 53 -3.17 4.44 -4.97
CA ALA A 53 -3.44 4.70 -6.38
C ALA A 53 -4.05 3.48 -7.08
N VAL A 54 -3.58 2.28 -6.75
CA VAL A 54 -4.11 1.04 -7.32
C VAL A 54 -5.57 0.83 -6.88
N ILE A 55 -5.88 1.05 -5.61
CA ILE A 55 -7.26 0.91 -5.12
C ILE A 55 -8.16 2.00 -5.72
N ALA A 56 -7.66 3.23 -5.87
CA ALA A 56 -8.40 4.31 -6.52
C ALA A 56 -8.73 3.97 -7.98
N ARG A 57 -7.82 3.28 -8.69
CA ARG A 57 -7.99 2.93 -10.08
C ARG A 57 -8.85 1.70 -10.30
N PHE A 58 -8.62 0.62 -9.53
CA PHE A 58 -9.25 -0.68 -9.76
C PHE A 58 -10.25 -1.09 -8.69
N GLY A 59 -10.25 -0.44 -7.53
CA GLY A 59 -11.08 -0.84 -6.40
C GLY A 59 -10.58 -2.10 -5.69
N ARG A 60 -9.46 -2.66 -6.13
CA ARG A 60 -8.86 -3.89 -5.58
C ARG A 60 -7.41 -3.99 -6.03
N PHE A 61 -6.66 -4.91 -5.44
CA PHE A 61 -5.31 -5.23 -5.86
C PHE A 61 -5.34 -6.35 -6.92
N PRO A 62 -5.06 -6.04 -8.21
CA PRO A 62 -5.16 -7.05 -9.26
C PRO A 62 -4.26 -8.27 -9.04
N HIS A 63 -3.09 -8.12 -8.40
CA HIS A 63 -2.20 -9.24 -8.14
C HIS A 63 -2.78 -10.29 -7.20
N ARG A 64 -3.88 -9.96 -6.49
CA ARG A 64 -4.59 -10.91 -5.63
C ARG A 64 -5.71 -11.65 -6.37
N ASN A 65 -5.99 -11.28 -7.62
CA ASN A 65 -7.12 -11.86 -8.35
C ASN A 65 -6.97 -13.37 -8.50
N ALA A 66 -5.83 -13.84 -9.01
CA ALA A 66 -5.62 -15.27 -9.23
C ALA A 66 -5.68 -16.08 -7.93
N PRO A 67 -4.96 -15.71 -6.84
CA PRO A 67 -5.07 -16.45 -5.58
C PRO A 67 -6.47 -16.47 -4.99
N LEU A 68 -7.27 -15.43 -5.22
CA LEU A 68 -8.65 -15.34 -4.69
C LEU A 68 -9.70 -15.84 -5.68
N GLY A 69 -9.29 -16.38 -6.83
CA GLY A 69 -10.22 -16.87 -7.83
C GLY A 69 -11.00 -15.80 -8.57
N ARG A 70 -10.52 -14.55 -8.55
CA ARG A 70 -11.14 -13.44 -9.27
C ARG A 70 -10.56 -13.34 -10.68
N THR A 71 -11.39 -12.95 -11.64
CA THR A 71 -10.97 -12.76 -13.01
C THR A 71 -10.42 -11.33 -13.20
N SER A 72 -9.23 -11.22 -13.80
CA SER A 72 -8.64 -9.92 -14.10
C SER A 72 -9.26 -9.32 -15.37
N THR A 73 -9.55 -8.01 -15.35
CA THR A 73 -9.95 -7.28 -16.55
C THR A 73 -8.75 -7.11 -17.48
N PRO A 74 -8.96 -6.77 -18.77
CA PRO A 74 -7.83 -6.48 -19.68
C PRO A 74 -6.93 -5.37 -19.16
N GLU A 75 -7.49 -4.34 -18.53
CA GLU A 75 -6.71 -3.25 -17.94
C GLU A 75 -5.86 -3.74 -16.77
N GLU A 76 -6.43 -4.61 -15.92
CA GLU A 76 -5.70 -5.21 -14.82
C GLU A 76 -4.59 -6.12 -15.31
N GLN A 77 -4.83 -6.89 -16.39
CA GLN A 77 -3.81 -7.74 -16.99
C GLN A 77 -2.63 -6.91 -17.52
N ALA A 78 -2.91 -5.79 -18.19
CA ALA A 78 -1.86 -4.89 -18.65
C ALA A 78 -1.06 -4.32 -17.48
N PHE A 79 -1.75 -3.91 -16.41
CA PHE A 79 -1.11 -3.40 -15.21
C PHE A 79 -0.17 -4.44 -14.59
N LEU A 80 -0.60 -5.70 -14.51
CA LEU A 80 0.21 -6.79 -13.94
C LEU A 80 1.43 -7.10 -14.80
N GLN A 81 1.33 -6.96 -16.13
CA GLN A 81 2.45 -7.17 -17.04
C GLN A 81 3.55 -6.12 -16.87
N ASP A 82 3.20 -4.90 -16.46
CA ASP A 82 4.18 -3.85 -16.22
C ASP A 82 5.06 -4.11 -14.99
N GLY A 83 4.62 -5.01 -14.11
CA GLY A 83 5.41 -5.43 -12.96
C GLY A 83 5.46 -4.39 -11.85
N ILE A 84 4.55 -4.51 -10.88
CA ILE A 84 4.50 -3.57 -9.75
C ILE A 84 5.45 -3.94 -8.61
N GLY A 85 6.00 -5.13 -8.63
CA GLY A 85 7.00 -5.57 -7.64
C GLY A 85 6.44 -5.85 -6.23
N TRP A 86 5.16 -6.02 -6.09
CA TRP A 86 4.54 -6.31 -4.79
C TRP A 86 4.15 -7.77 -4.64
#